data_a644729ee115fb74452c15bd1e381567
#
_entry.id   a644729ee115fb74452c15bd1e381567
#
_cell.length_a   1.000
_cell.length_b   1.000
_cell.length_c   1.000
_cell.angle_alpha   90.00
_cell.angle_beta   90.00
_cell.angle_gamma   90.00
#
_symmetry.space_group_name_H-M   'P 1'
#
loop_
_entity.id
_entity.type
_entity.pdbx_description
1 polymer ?
#
loop_
_entity_poly.entity_id
_entity_poly.type
_entity_poly.pdbx_seq_one_letter_code
_entity_poly.pdbx_strand_id
1 'polypeptide(L)'
;FHHDSVLYPGVEVGGPPGYESVEVMQAKIMRDDAFSIWLDGQIVGGMVIYDQGSGHYHLDVIFIHPDYHNQGIGSQALRFLDATYPAARLWTLNTPAWAIRNQHFYEKFGYVKVSESEWEGFPLFDYERYVQRPD
;
A
#
# COMPACT_ATOMS: atom_id res chain seq x y z
N PHE A 1 6.82 -19.21 -1.54
CA PHE A 1 7.48 -18.09 -0.87
C PHE A 1 7.00 -17.89 0.55
N HIS A 2 5.94 -18.54 0.88
CA HIS A 2 5.35 -18.42 2.21
C HIS A 2 6.20 -19.01 3.30
N HIS A 3 6.99 -20.00 2.96
CA HIS A 3 7.76 -20.75 3.94
C HIS A 3 8.87 -19.92 4.57
N ASP A 4 9.32 -18.91 3.86
CA ASP A 4 10.42 -18.08 4.34
C ASP A 4 9.94 -16.84 5.06
N SER A 5 8.64 -16.69 5.21
CA SER A 5 8.05 -15.53 5.85
C SER A 5 7.59 -15.87 7.25
N VAL A 6 7.81 -14.95 8.16
CA VAL A 6 7.24 -15.03 9.50
C VAL A 6 6.08 -14.05 9.55
N LEU A 7 4.88 -14.57 9.73
CA LEU A 7 3.70 -13.72 9.79
C LEU A 7 3.41 -13.32 11.22
N TYR A 8 3.15 -12.05 11.42
CA TYR A 8 2.75 -11.50 12.71
C TYR A 8 1.27 -11.17 12.68
N PRO A 9 0.60 -11.26 13.84
CA PRO A 9 -0.78 -10.81 13.89
C PRO A 9 -0.84 -9.36 13.43
N GLY A 10 -1.72 -9.08 12.51
CA GLY A 10 -1.91 -7.73 12.01
C GLY A 10 -3.04 -7.04 12.75
N VAL A 11 -3.34 -5.85 12.28
CA VAL A 11 -4.46 -5.08 12.78
C VAL A 11 -5.65 -5.35 11.88
N GLU A 12 -6.78 -5.65 12.47
CA GLU A 12 -8.00 -5.78 11.70
C GLU A 12 -8.41 -4.40 11.20
N VAL A 13 -8.60 -4.30 9.90
CA VAL A 13 -9.03 -3.06 9.27
C VAL A 13 -10.44 -3.31 8.75
N GLY A 14 -11.41 -3.05 9.61
CA GLY A 14 -12.80 -3.34 9.30
C GLY A 14 -13.45 -2.26 8.49
N GLY A 15 -14.54 -2.63 7.83
CA GLY A 15 -15.43 -1.71 7.17
C GLY A 15 -16.66 -1.44 8.02
N PRO A 16 -17.71 -0.85 7.43
CA PRO A 16 -18.98 -0.67 8.12
C PRO A 16 -19.59 -2.01 8.54
N PRO A 17 -20.50 -1.99 9.50
CA PRO A 17 -21.19 -3.22 9.90
C PRO A 17 -21.80 -3.95 8.70
N GLY A 18 -21.64 -5.25 8.69
CA GLY A 18 -22.11 -6.08 7.59
C GLY A 18 -21.08 -6.35 6.52
N TYR A 19 -19.94 -5.67 6.57
CA TYR A 19 -18.85 -5.93 5.66
C TYR A 19 -17.90 -6.95 6.28
N GLU A 20 -17.24 -7.68 5.41
CA GLU A 20 -16.24 -8.63 5.82
C GLU A 20 -15.02 -7.88 6.34
N SER A 21 -14.37 -8.46 7.34
CA SER A 21 -13.18 -7.86 7.91
C SER A 21 -11.98 -8.06 7.00
N VAL A 22 -11.23 -6.99 6.81
CA VAL A 22 -9.95 -7.02 6.11
C VAL A 22 -8.85 -7.02 7.17
N GLU A 23 -7.97 -7.99 7.10
CA GLU A 23 -6.83 -8.08 8.00
C GLU A 23 -5.55 -7.84 7.22
N VAL A 24 -4.65 -7.07 7.81
CA VAL A 24 -3.33 -6.84 7.21
C VAL A 24 -2.32 -7.40 8.19
N MET A 25 -1.48 -8.29 7.70
CA MET A 25 -0.47 -8.93 8.51
C MET A 25 0.91 -8.60 8.00
N GLN A 26 1.82 -8.26 8.91
CA GLN A 26 3.19 -8.02 8.56
C GLN A 26 3.91 -9.34 8.32
N ALA A 27 4.62 -9.41 7.21
CA ALA A 27 5.51 -10.52 6.90
C ALA A 27 6.93 -10.01 7.00
N LYS A 28 7.76 -10.71 7.77
CA LYS A 28 9.15 -10.30 7.90
C LYS A 28 9.93 -10.92 6.76
N ILE A 29 10.32 -10.08 5.80
CA ILE A 29 11.11 -10.51 4.66
C ILE A 29 12.34 -9.61 4.60
N MET A 30 13.49 -10.17 4.92
CA MET A 30 14.74 -9.43 4.87
C MET A 30 14.63 -8.13 5.68
N ARG A 31 14.92 -6.98 5.04
CA ARG A 31 14.93 -5.67 5.71
C ARG A 31 13.78 -4.76 5.29
N ASP A 32 12.97 -5.20 4.34
CA ASP A 32 11.86 -4.41 3.87
C ASP A 32 10.61 -4.79 4.63
N ASP A 33 9.72 -3.84 4.83
CA ASP A 33 8.45 -4.13 5.46
C ASP A 33 7.49 -4.67 4.41
N ALA A 34 7.07 -5.89 4.59
CA ALA A 34 6.12 -6.53 3.70
C ALA A 34 4.88 -6.91 4.47
N PHE A 35 3.75 -6.78 3.82
CA PHE A 35 2.45 -7.06 4.42
C PHE A 35 1.63 -7.93 3.49
N SER A 36 0.87 -8.84 4.06
CA SER A 36 -0.14 -9.59 3.32
C SER A 36 -1.52 -9.07 3.72
N ILE A 37 -2.41 -9.01 2.76
CA ILE A 37 -3.77 -8.50 2.94
C ILE A 37 -4.71 -9.70 2.86
N TRP A 38 -5.54 -9.87 3.86
CA TRP A 38 -6.42 -11.02 4.00
C TRP A 38 -7.87 -10.57 4.01
N LEU A 39 -8.73 -11.39 3.43
CA LEU A 39 -10.18 -11.21 3.48
C LEU A 39 -10.78 -12.58 3.73
N ASP A 40 -11.50 -12.73 4.83
CA ASP A 40 -12.14 -14.00 5.20
C ASP A 40 -11.17 -15.18 5.21
N GLY A 41 -9.97 -14.96 5.75
CA GLY A 41 -8.99 -16.02 5.87
C GLY A 41 -8.26 -16.37 4.58
N GLN A 42 -8.44 -15.58 3.53
CA GLN A 42 -7.73 -15.79 2.27
C GLN A 42 -6.85 -14.59 1.95
N ILE A 43 -5.67 -14.84 1.43
CA ILE A 43 -4.78 -13.76 0.98
C ILE A 43 -5.33 -13.20 -0.32
N VAL A 44 -5.60 -11.91 -0.32
CA VAL A 44 -6.14 -11.21 -1.49
C VAL A 44 -5.21 -10.14 -2.03
N GLY A 45 -4.09 -9.89 -1.37
CA GLY A 45 -3.13 -8.91 -1.86
C GLY A 45 -1.90 -8.80 -0.97
N GLY A 46 -1.08 -7.82 -1.28
CA GLY A 46 0.14 -7.57 -0.54
C GLY A 46 0.69 -6.18 -0.77
N MET A 47 1.62 -5.79 0.10
CA MET A 47 2.30 -4.50 0.03
C MET A 47 3.76 -4.66 0.43
N VAL A 48 4.63 -3.86 -0.17
CA VAL A 48 6.03 -3.76 0.22
C VAL A 48 6.38 -2.30 0.41
N ILE A 49 6.99 -1.99 1.54
CA ILE A 49 7.28 -0.62 1.96
C ILE A 49 8.78 -0.49 2.22
N TYR A 50 9.39 0.56 1.70
CA TYR A 50 10.77 0.91 2.01
C TYR A 50 10.81 2.14 2.89
N ASP A 51 11.56 2.08 3.98
CA ASP A 51 11.84 3.23 4.82
C ASP A 51 13.05 3.97 4.25
N GLN A 52 12.80 5.17 3.71
CA GLN A 52 13.85 5.97 3.09
C GLN A 52 14.55 6.89 4.10
N GLY A 53 14.09 6.89 5.34
CA GLY A 53 14.64 7.76 6.37
C GLY A 53 13.92 9.10 6.46
N SER A 54 14.05 9.75 7.62
CA SER A 54 13.51 11.10 7.86
C SER A 54 12.00 11.25 7.64
N GLY A 55 11.26 10.16 7.85
CA GLY A 55 9.82 10.17 7.65
C GLY A 55 9.37 9.99 6.22
N HIS A 56 10.29 9.65 5.32
CA HIS A 56 9.98 9.37 3.93
C HIS A 56 9.85 7.86 3.74
N TYR A 57 8.69 7.41 3.30
CA TYR A 57 8.42 6.00 3.00
C TYR A 57 8.03 5.86 1.53
N HIS A 58 8.50 4.80 0.93
CA HIS A 58 8.19 4.49 -0.46
C HIS A 58 7.33 3.22 -0.51
N LEU A 59 6.16 3.35 -1.11
CA LEU A 59 5.28 2.22 -1.35
C LEU A 59 5.73 1.57 -2.65
N ASP A 60 6.52 0.51 -2.53
CA ASP A 60 7.11 -0.13 -3.70
C ASP A 60 6.10 -0.98 -4.46
N VAL A 61 5.31 -1.71 -3.71
CA VAL A 61 4.29 -2.59 -4.29
C VAL A 61 3.02 -2.48 -3.46
N ILE A 62 1.89 -2.34 -4.13
CA ILE A 62 0.59 -2.66 -3.57
C ILE A 62 -0.19 -3.39 -4.65
N PHE A 63 -0.78 -4.51 -4.27
CA PHE A 63 -1.50 -5.32 -5.23
C PHE A 63 -2.69 -5.96 -4.54
N ILE A 64 -3.82 -5.92 -5.22
CA ILE A 64 -5.05 -6.58 -4.79
C ILE A 64 -5.45 -7.50 -5.94
N HIS A 65 -5.72 -8.75 -5.63
CA HIS A 65 -6.13 -9.72 -6.64
C HIS A 65 -7.34 -9.17 -7.42
N PRO A 66 -7.36 -9.31 -8.75
CA PRO A 66 -8.42 -8.69 -9.57
C PRO A 66 -9.85 -9.04 -9.15
N ASP A 67 -10.06 -10.25 -8.62
CA ASP A 67 -11.39 -10.67 -8.18
C ASP A 67 -11.93 -9.84 -7.01
N TYR A 68 -11.04 -9.07 -6.37
CA TYR A 68 -11.40 -8.29 -5.18
C TYR A 68 -11.25 -6.79 -5.41
N HIS A 69 -11.14 -6.37 -6.67
CA HIS A 69 -11.08 -4.96 -6.99
C HIS A 69 -12.43 -4.29 -6.73
N ASN A 70 -12.40 -2.97 -6.51
CA ASN A 70 -13.60 -2.15 -6.30
C ASN A 70 -14.38 -2.49 -5.04
N GLN A 71 -13.72 -3.06 -4.04
CA GLN A 71 -14.35 -3.38 -2.76
C GLN A 71 -13.79 -2.57 -1.61
N GLY A 72 -12.99 -1.54 -1.92
CA GLY A 72 -12.42 -0.67 -0.88
C GLY A 72 -11.26 -1.28 -0.13
N ILE A 73 -10.77 -2.44 -0.53
CA ILE A 73 -9.68 -3.13 0.16
C ILE A 73 -8.39 -2.33 0.04
N GLY A 74 -8.09 -1.83 -1.17
CA GLY A 74 -6.89 -1.02 -1.37
C GLY A 74 -6.88 0.24 -0.51
N SER A 75 -8.02 0.92 -0.41
CA SER A 75 -8.11 2.12 0.42
C SER A 75 -7.93 1.80 1.89
N GLN A 76 -8.46 0.67 2.35
CA GLN A 76 -8.27 0.22 3.73
C GLN A 76 -6.80 -0.10 3.99
N ALA A 77 -6.13 -0.71 3.02
CA ALA A 77 -4.71 -1.02 3.14
C ALA A 77 -3.87 0.25 3.25
N LEU A 78 -4.17 1.26 2.44
CA LEU A 78 -3.45 2.54 2.52
C LEU A 78 -3.70 3.24 3.85
N ARG A 79 -4.93 3.19 4.37
CA ARG A 79 -5.22 3.75 5.69
C ARG A 79 -4.49 2.99 6.79
N PHE A 80 -4.34 1.68 6.63
CA PHE A 80 -3.56 0.88 7.57
C PHE A 80 -2.10 1.38 7.62
N LEU A 81 -1.52 1.71 6.46
CA LEU A 81 -0.15 2.21 6.42
C LEU A 81 -0.03 3.54 7.15
N ASP A 82 -1.00 4.43 7.00
CA ASP A 82 -0.98 5.70 7.72
C ASP A 82 -1.01 5.49 9.23
N ALA A 83 -1.75 4.51 9.69
CA ALA A 83 -1.82 4.19 11.11
C ALA A 83 -0.56 3.49 11.60
N THR A 84 0.04 2.66 10.76
CA THR A 84 1.21 1.88 11.12
C THR A 84 2.47 2.72 11.18
N TYR A 85 2.55 3.76 10.34
CA TYR A 85 3.72 4.64 10.26
C TYR A 85 3.33 6.07 10.64
N PRO A 86 3.02 6.32 11.91
CA PRO A 86 2.55 7.64 12.33
C PRO A 86 3.61 8.73 12.19
N ALA A 87 4.88 8.36 12.09
CA ALA A 87 5.96 9.32 11.89
C ALA A 87 6.16 9.68 10.42
N ALA A 88 5.41 9.06 9.51
CA ALA A 88 5.55 9.34 8.09
C ALA A 88 5.17 10.78 7.79
N ARG A 89 5.98 11.43 6.97
CA ARG A 89 5.74 12.81 6.52
C ARG A 89 5.50 12.85 5.03
N LEU A 90 6.07 11.90 4.29
CA LEU A 90 5.97 11.83 2.85
C LEU A 90 5.89 10.38 2.41
N TRP A 91 4.91 10.09 1.57
CA TRP A 91 4.80 8.82 0.88
C TRP A 91 5.05 9.03 -0.60
N THR A 92 5.87 8.18 -1.19
CA THR A 92 6.12 8.19 -2.62
C THR A 92 5.77 6.84 -3.21
N LEU A 93 5.47 6.83 -4.50
CA LEU A 93 5.27 5.60 -5.25
C LEU A 93 5.46 5.86 -6.74
N ASN A 94 5.62 4.79 -7.48
CA ASN A 94 5.66 4.84 -8.94
C ASN A 94 4.57 3.91 -9.46
N THR A 95 4.01 4.26 -10.61
CA THR A 95 3.05 3.39 -11.28
C THR A 95 3.27 3.48 -12.78
N PRO A 96 3.06 2.38 -13.53
CA PRO A 96 3.23 2.44 -14.99
C PRO A 96 2.33 3.49 -15.60
N ALA A 97 2.86 4.16 -16.62
CA ALA A 97 2.12 5.24 -17.29
C ALA A 97 0.82 4.74 -17.95
N TRP A 98 0.73 3.44 -18.25
CA TRP A 98 -0.47 2.88 -18.85
C TRP A 98 -1.50 2.39 -17.81
N ALA A 99 -1.14 2.39 -16.53
CA ALA A 99 -2.01 1.85 -15.49
C ALA A 99 -2.99 2.91 -14.99
N ILE A 100 -3.92 3.27 -15.84
CA ILE A 100 -4.88 4.36 -15.59
C ILE A 100 -5.68 4.13 -14.31
N ARG A 101 -6.10 2.90 -14.09
CA ARG A 101 -6.89 2.55 -12.91
C ARG A 101 -6.12 2.78 -11.62
N ASN A 102 -4.84 2.40 -11.61
CA ASN A 102 -3.97 2.62 -10.46
C ASN A 102 -3.79 4.11 -10.20
N GLN A 103 -3.62 4.89 -11.26
CA GLN A 103 -3.44 6.33 -11.16
C GLN A 103 -4.66 6.97 -10.49
N HIS A 104 -5.86 6.60 -10.93
CA HIS A 104 -7.08 7.12 -10.34
C HIS A 104 -7.21 6.74 -8.86
N PHE A 105 -6.83 5.50 -8.54
CA PHE A 105 -6.88 5.02 -7.16
C PHE A 105 -5.95 5.85 -6.26
N TYR A 106 -4.72 6.08 -6.70
CA TYR A 106 -3.78 6.85 -5.89
C TYR A 106 -4.19 8.31 -5.79
N GLU A 107 -4.64 8.90 -6.89
CA GLU A 107 -5.07 10.30 -6.90
C GLU A 107 -6.27 10.51 -5.99
N LYS A 108 -7.18 9.57 -5.98
CA LYS A 108 -8.34 9.65 -5.11
C LYS A 108 -7.96 9.60 -3.63
N PHE A 109 -6.87 8.91 -3.31
CA PHE A 109 -6.39 8.83 -1.93
C PHE A 109 -5.56 10.05 -1.52
N GLY A 110 -5.24 10.94 -2.47
CA GLY A 110 -4.52 12.17 -2.19
C GLY A 110 -3.11 12.24 -2.75
N TYR A 111 -2.69 11.24 -3.50
CA TYR A 111 -1.39 11.30 -4.17
C TYR A 111 -1.45 12.22 -5.36
N VAL A 112 -0.33 12.89 -5.65
CA VAL A 112 -0.21 13.85 -6.74
C VAL A 112 0.95 13.43 -7.62
N LYS A 113 0.73 13.41 -8.92
CA LYS A 113 1.80 13.13 -9.86
C LYS A 113 2.77 14.31 -9.89
N VAL A 114 4.05 14.03 -9.67
CA VAL A 114 5.07 15.08 -9.59
C VAL A 114 6.12 14.98 -10.67
N SER A 115 6.31 13.82 -11.27
CA SER A 115 7.32 13.63 -12.30
C SER A 115 7.05 12.35 -13.07
N GLU A 116 7.91 12.11 -14.06
CA GLU A 116 7.89 10.88 -14.84
C GLU A 116 9.30 10.31 -14.84
N SER A 117 9.38 9.00 -14.79
CA SER A 117 10.65 8.30 -14.81
C SER A 117 10.54 7.08 -15.71
N GLU A 118 11.57 6.24 -15.69
CA GLU A 118 11.61 5.08 -16.56
C GLU A 118 12.29 3.94 -15.82
N TRP A 119 11.76 2.74 -15.99
CA TRP A 119 12.38 1.55 -15.44
C TRP A 119 12.48 0.53 -16.57
N GLU A 120 13.71 0.14 -16.90
CA GLU A 120 13.99 -0.83 -17.96
C GLU A 120 13.23 -0.51 -19.27
N GLY A 121 13.17 0.76 -19.62
CA GLY A 121 12.49 1.21 -20.84
C GLY A 121 10.99 1.45 -20.68
N PHE A 122 10.43 1.16 -19.52
CA PHE A 122 8.99 1.35 -19.28
C PHE A 122 8.75 2.69 -18.61
N PRO A 123 7.84 3.51 -19.16
CA PRO A 123 7.55 4.81 -18.54
C PRO A 123 6.75 4.64 -17.26
N LEU A 124 7.15 5.42 -16.25
CA LEU A 124 6.50 5.43 -14.95
C LEU A 124 6.05 6.83 -14.61
N PHE A 125 4.95 6.93 -13.90
CA PHE A 125 4.51 8.18 -13.28
C PHE A 125 4.88 8.12 -11.81
N ASP A 126 5.47 9.20 -11.31
CA ASP A 126 5.94 9.31 -9.93
C ASP A 126 4.95 10.14 -9.14
N TYR A 127 4.52 9.60 -8.00
CA TYR A 127 3.50 10.22 -7.17
C TYR A 127 4.04 10.49 -5.78
N GLU A 128 3.54 11.58 -5.18
CA GLU A 128 3.86 11.94 -3.80
C GLU A 128 2.58 12.28 -3.05
N ARG A 129 2.59 12.00 -1.74
CA ARG A 129 1.54 12.45 -0.84
C ARG A 129 2.19 12.88 0.47
N TYR A 130 2.04 14.14 0.80
CA TYR A 130 2.51 14.66 2.08
C TYR A 130 1.44 14.40 3.14
N VAL A 131 1.88 13.88 4.28
CA VAL A 131 0.98 13.58 5.37
C VAL A 131 0.78 14.84 6.19
N GLN A 132 -0.49 15.25 6.31
CA GLN A 132 -0.84 16.40 7.12
C GLN A 132 -1.07 15.96 8.55
N ARG A 133 -0.45 16.65 9.48
CA ARG A 133 -0.60 16.32 10.88
C ARG A 133 -1.10 17.52 11.63
N PRO A 134 -2.04 17.32 12.57
CA PRO A 134 -2.42 18.39 13.47
C PRO A 134 -1.23 18.73 14.38
N ASP A 135 -1.06 19.97 14.64
CA ASP A 135 -0.01 20.43 15.55
C ASP A 135 -0.38 20.18 17.00
#